data_7b0a03c8da1f1ea48773c7e31bdc6206
#
_entry.id   7b0a03c8da1f1ea48773c7e31bdc6206
#
_cell.length_a   1.000
_cell.length_b   1.000
_cell.length_c   1.000
_cell.angle_alpha   90.00
_cell.angle_beta   90.00
_cell.angle_gamma   90.00
#
_symmetry.space_group_name_H-M   'P 1'
#
loop_
_entity.id
_entity.type
_entity.pdbx_description
1 polymer ?
#
loop_
_entity_poly.entity_id
_entity_poly.type
_entity_poly.pdbx_seq_one_letter_code
_entity_poly.pdbx_strand_id
1 'polypeptide(L)'
;MDFEEYGEDDRIIGRERQTEDRDERGLRPIRWIDYAGQTKVKENLKVFIEAAAARGEALDHVLLYGPPGLGKTTLAGIIAAEMGVSLKITTGPAIEKPGELAAILTNLNERDVLFIDEIHRLNRSVEEILYPAMEDYCLDIMIGKGPSARSIRLDLPKFTLIGATTRAGLLSAPLRDRFGMIHRLELYNTEDLMEILRRDADILNIGIDTKGLYTIASRSRGTPRIAIRLLKRMRDFAQVKGAGTIDKKLADYGLAALEIDERGLDKTDRRILTNMVEMFCGGPVGLETLAACTGEDPVTIEDVYEPFLMQIGYLAKTPRGRVLTRLGWQHLGLACPDDYEKKVRGLGSALTGDPAQEASFPVQTDIDSFMDFSETSPSDVTGVSDITSLTDPAGAADKGELNND
;
A
#
# COMPACT_ATOMS: atom_id res chain seq x y z
N MET A 1 -19.23 12.33 -38.31
CA MET A 1 -19.31 11.92 -36.92
C MET A 1 -17.88 11.61 -36.54
N ASP A 2 -17.22 12.61 -36.00
CA ASP A 2 -15.82 12.57 -35.65
C ASP A 2 -15.69 11.76 -34.37
N PHE A 3 -14.92 10.70 -34.42
CA PHE A 3 -14.45 10.01 -33.23
C PHE A 3 -13.36 10.89 -32.63
N GLU A 4 -13.71 11.65 -31.59
CA GLU A 4 -12.73 12.28 -30.73
C GLU A 4 -11.81 11.20 -30.15
N GLU A 5 -10.53 11.32 -30.44
CA GLU A 5 -9.47 10.59 -29.75
C GLU A 5 -9.62 10.83 -28.25
N TYR A 6 -9.99 9.78 -27.51
CA TYR A 6 -9.85 9.76 -26.06
C TYR A 6 -8.37 9.84 -25.74
N GLY A 7 -7.97 10.96 -25.17
CA GLY A 7 -6.59 11.25 -24.82
C GLY A 7 -5.99 10.23 -23.83
N GLU A 8 -4.69 10.17 -23.82
CA GLU A 8 -3.84 9.30 -22.97
C GLU A 8 -4.11 9.42 -21.45
N ASP A 9 -4.99 10.31 -21.02
CA ASP A 9 -5.31 10.62 -19.61
C ASP A 9 -6.34 9.69 -18.95
N ASP A 10 -6.97 8.77 -19.69
CA ASP A 10 -8.04 7.89 -19.16
C ASP A 10 -7.54 6.57 -18.57
N ARG A 11 -6.24 6.43 -18.30
CA ARG A 11 -5.68 5.21 -17.70
C ARG A 11 -6.12 5.08 -16.23
N ILE A 12 -6.83 4.01 -15.91
CA ILE A 12 -7.21 3.66 -14.54
C ILE A 12 -5.98 3.40 -13.66
N ILE A 13 -4.87 2.98 -14.27
CA ILE A 13 -3.60 2.68 -13.63
C ILE A 13 -2.55 3.60 -14.22
N GLY A 14 -2.15 4.59 -13.46
CA GLY A 14 -1.11 5.56 -13.84
C GLY A 14 -0.30 5.99 -12.64
N ARG A 15 0.95 6.43 -12.90
CA ARG A 15 1.88 6.90 -11.87
C ARG A 15 1.60 8.34 -11.44
N GLU A 16 1.00 9.15 -12.31
CA GLU A 16 0.72 10.56 -12.03
C GLU A 16 -0.51 10.73 -11.15
N ARG A 17 -0.49 11.73 -10.27
CA ARG A 17 -1.65 12.13 -9.47
C ARG A 17 -2.73 12.64 -10.40
N GLN A 18 -3.76 11.84 -10.61
CA GLN A 18 -4.95 12.29 -11.33
C GLN A 18 -5.76 13.25 -10.45
N THR A 19 -6.53 14.13 -11.08
CA THR A 19 -7.44 15.07 -10.40
C THR A 19 -8.39 14.39 -9.42
N GLU A 20 -8.76 13.14 -9.69
CA GLU A 20 -9.61 12.28 -8.84
C GLU A 20 -8.97 11.97 -7.45
N ASP A 21 -7.66 11.97 -7.33
CA ASP A 21 -6.97 11.76 -6.03
C ASP A 21 -7.27 12.90 -5.02
N ARG A 22 -7.74 14.05 -5.48
CA ARG A 22 -8.16 15.15 -4.61
C ARG A 22 -9.50 14.90 -3.94
N ASP A 23 -10.41 14.18 -4.60
CA ASP A 23 -11.74 13.85 -4.08
C ASP A 23 -11.71 12.66 -3.11
N GLU A 24 -10.58 11.96 -3.00
CA GLU A 24 -10.42 10.83 -2.06
C GLU A 24 -10.18 11.25 -0.61
N ARG A 25 -9.97 12.54 -0.33
CA ARG A 25 -9.70 13.01 1.05
C ARG A 25 -10.82 12.65 2.03
N GLY A 26 -12.07 12.66 1.58
CA GLY A 26 -13.24 12.28 2.38
C GLY A 26 -13.35 10.78 2.65
N LEU A 27 -12.69 9.94 1.85
CA LEU A 27 -12.74 8.49 1.97
C LEU A 27 -11.57 7.91 2.80
N ARG A 28 -10.55 8.73 3.10
CA ARG A 28 -9.39 8.25 3.86
C ARG A 28 -9.76 8.03 5.32
N PRO A 29 -9.49 6.84 5.89
CA PRO A 29 -9.69 6.61 7.30
C PRO A 29 -8.77 7.51 8.13
N ILE A 30 -9.29 7.99 9.26
CA ILE A 30 -8.56 8.83 10.21
C ILE A 30 -8.21 8.05 11.47
N ARG A 31 -8.93 6.95 11.76
CA ARG A 31 -8.77 6.14 12.97
C ARG A 31 -8.37 4.72 12.61
N TRP A 32 -7.73 4.04 13.56
CA TRP A 32 -7.37 2.63 13.43
C TRP A 32 -8.56 1.71 13.16
N ILE A 33 -9.75 2.03 13.71
CA ILE A 33 -10.93 1.19 13.55
C ILE A 33 -11.42 1.15 12.09
N ASP A 34 -11.19 2.23 11.37
CA ASP A 34 -11.62 2.38 9.97
C ASP A 34 -10.55 1.90 8.97
N TYR A 35 -9.39 1.48 9.46
CA TYR A 35 -8.25 1.06 8.64
C TYR A 35 -8.21 -0.46 8.53
N ALA A 36 -8.67 -0.99 7.42
CA ALA A 36 -8.64 -2.42 7.11
C ALA A 36 -7.25 -2.88 6.67
N GLY A 37 -6.94 -4.14 6.89
CA GLY A 37 -5.70 -4.79 6.46
C GLY A 37 -4.44 -4.34 7.20
N GLN A 38 -3.27 -4.74 6.68
CA GLN A 38 -1.93 -4.43 7.22
C GLN A 38 -1.78 -4.78 8.72
N THR A 39 -2.39 -5.89 9.17
CA THR A 39 -2.57 -6.22 10.60
C THR A 39 -1.28 -6.16 11.40
N LYS A 40 -0.19 -6.75 10.92
CA LYS A 40 1.11 -6.75 11.62
C LYS A 40 1.70 -5.34 11.78
N VAL A 41 1.61 -4.51 10.74
CA VAL A 41 2.08 -3.12 10.78
C VAL A 41 1.24 -2.30 11.75
N LYS A 42 -0.09 -2.48 11.67
CA LYS A 42 -1.07 -1.82 12.55
C LYS A 42 -0.84 -2.15 14.03
N GLU A 43 -0.66 -3.43 14.37
CA GLU A 43 -0.41 -3.88 15.75
C GLU A 43 0.90 -3.31 16.30
N ASN A 44 1.99 -3.37 15.54
CA ASN A 44 3.26 -2.82 15.96
C ASN A 44 3.20 -1.31 16.20
N LEU A 45 2.63 -0.57 15.23
CA LEU A 45 2.52 0.89 15.35
C LEU A 45 1.64 1.31 16.53
N LYS A 46 0.56 0.58 16.84
CA LYS A 46 -0.27 0.88 18.02
C LYS A 46 0.54 0.85 19.30
N VAL A 47 1.35 -0.18 19.51
CA VAL A 47 2.19 -0.30 20.71
C VAL A 47 3.15 0.88 20.85
N PHE A 48 3.83 1.25 19.76
CA PHE A 48 4.79 2.37 19.80
C PHE A 48 4.12 3.72 20.00
N ILE A 49 2.96 3.94 19.37
CA ILE A 49 2.17 5.17 19.52
C ILE A 49 1.66 5.30 20.95
N GLU A 50 1.08 4.25 21.53
CA GLU A 50 0.60 4.25 22.91
C GLU A 50 1.73 4.52 23.90
N ALA A 51 2.89 3.90 23.69
CA ALA A 51 4.06 4.10 24.52
C ALA A 51 4.60 5.54 24.43
N ALA A 52 4.75 6.10 23.23
CA ALA A 52 5.21 7.48 23.02
C ALA A 52 4.18 8.48 23.59
N ALA A 53 2.89 8.27 23.37
CA ALA A 53 1.84 9.12 23.92
C ALA A 53 1.83 9.11 25.47
N ALA A 54 2.00 7.94 26.09
CA ALA A 54 2.06 7.81 27.55
C ALA A 54 3.26 8.54 28.16
N ARG A 55 4.41 8.61 27.46
CA ARG A 55 5.59 9.35 27.90
C ARG A 55 5.54 10.84 27.51
N GLY A 56 4.59 11.25 26.66
CA GLY A 56 4.52 12.61 26.14
C GLY A 56 5.65 12.95 25.15
N GLU A 57 6.25 11.96 24.50
CA GLU A 57 7.37 12.08 23.58
C GLU A 57 6.93 12.05 22.12
N ALA A 58 7.80 12.52 21.22
CA ALA A 58 7.63 12.25 19.79
C ALA A 58 7.80 10.75 19.51
N LEU A 59 7.09 10.24 18.52
CA LEU A 59 7.29 8.88 18.03
C LEU A 59 8.64 8.80 17.28
N ASP A 60 9.32 7.66 17.34
CA ASP A 60 10.50 7.42 16.51
C ASP A 60 10.19 7.59 15.02
N HIS A 61 11.21 7.91 14.24
CA HIS A 61 11.06 8.09 12.80
C HIS A 61 10.63 6.78 12.11
N VAL A 62 9.66 6.87 11.19
CA VAL A 62 9.02 5.73 10.52
C VAL A 62 9.30 5.75 9.02
N LEU A 63 9.76 4.65 8.46
CA LEU A 63 9.84 4.43 7.02
C LEU A 63 8.76 3.46 6.56
N LEU A 64 7.87 3.94 5.68
CA LEU A 64 6.82 3.15 5.04
C LEU A 64 7.21 2.86 3.59
N TYR A 65 7.36 1.60 3.21
CA TYR A 65 7.71 1.27 1.83
C TYR A 65 6.81 0.17 1.25
N GLY A 66 6.69 0.15 -0.06
CA GLY A 66 5.88 -0.80 -0.81
C GLY A 66 5.23 -0.19 -2.04
N PRO A 67 4.53 -0.99 -2.85
CA PRO A 67 3.86 -0.55 -4.07
C PRO A 67 3.01 0.72 -3.90
N PRO A 68 2.74 1.48 -4.98
CA PRO A 68 1.90 2.66 -4.91
C PRO A 68 0.45 2.28 -4.57
N GLY A 69 -0.29 3.20 -3.93
CA GLY A 69 -1.73 3.03 -3.67
C GLY A 69 -2.10 2.15 -2.47
N LEU A 70 -1.13 1.72 -1.64
CA LEU A 70 -1.35 0.89 -0.45
C LEU A 70 -1.69 1.66 0.83
N GLY A 71 -1.85 2.99 0.75
CA GLY A 71 -2.26 3.79 1.90
C GLY A 71 -1.12 4.32 2.79
N LYS A 72 0.12 4.47 2.29
CA LYS A 72 1.26 5.04 3.05
C LYS A 72 0.92 6.42 3.64
N THR A 73 0.37 7.31 2.83
CA THR A 73 -0.08 8.66 3.27
C THR A 73 -1.25 8.58 4.26
N THR A 74 -2.17 7.63 4.06
CA THR A 74 -3.29 7.39 4.98
C THR A 74 -2.78 6.96 6.34
N LEU A 75 -1.84 6.03 6.37
CA LEU A 75 -1.23 5.53 7.60
C LEU A 75 -0.50 6.64 8.38
N ALA A 76 0.21 7.52 7.68
CA ALA A 76 0.81 8.71 8.29
C ALA A 76 -0.25 9.65 8.92
N GLY A 77 -1.40 9.81 8.25
CA GLY A 77 -2.53 10.57 8.80
C GLY A 77 -3.11 9.96 10.07
N ILE A 78 -3.25 8.64 10.10
CA ILE A 78 -3.73 7.91 11.28
C ILE A 78 -2.73 8.05 12.43
N ILE A 79 -1.43 7.86 12.18
CA ILE A 79 -0.38 8.03 13.20
C ILE A 79 -0.47 9.42 13.85
N ALA A 80 -0.55 10.48 13.04
CA ALA A 80 -0.66 11.85 13.55
C ALA A 80 -1.96 12.08 14.36
N ALA A 81 -3.08 11.53 13.89
CA ALA A 81 -4.37 11.65 14.57
C ALA A 81 -4.37 10.91 15.93
N GLU A 82 -3.82 9.72 16.00
CA GLU A 82 -3.70 8.92 17.22
C GLU A 82 -2.70 9.54 18.23
N MET A 83 -1.65 10.18 17.74
CA MET A 83 -0.73 10.97 18.56
C MET A 83 -1.32 12.32 19.01
N GLY A 84 -2.43 12.76 18.42
CA GLY A 84 -3.07 14.05 18.71
C GLY A 84 -2.22 15.26 18.29
N VAL A 85 -1.47 15.15 17.18
CA VAL A 85 -0.52 16.16 16.69
C VAL A 85 -0.79 16.57 15.25
N SER A 86 -0.19 17.66 14.80
CA SER A 86 -0.34 18.14 13.43
C SER A 86 0.46 17.29 12.45
N LEU A 87 -0.11 17.08 11.25
CA LEU A 87 0.54 16.41 10.12
C LEU A 87 0.90 17.44 9.05
N LYS A 88 2.19 17.57 8.76
CA LYS A 88 2.67 18.32 7.59
C LYS A 88 3.07 17.36 6.49
N ILE A 89 2.55 17.58 5.28
CA ILE A 89 2.74 16.68 4.13
C ILE A 89 3.54 17.41 3.06
N THR A 90 4.60 16.77 2.60
CA THR A 90 5.39 17.19 1.44
C THR A 90 5.81 15.98 0.60
N THR A 91 6.52 16.22 -0.49
CA THR A 91 7.05 15.15 -1.35
C THR A 91 8.53 15.40 -1.62
N GLY A 92 9.32 14.32 -1.81
CA GLY A 92 10.74 14.44 -2.16
C GLY A 92 11.01 15.40 -3.32
N PRO A 93 10.30 15.26 -4.46
CA PRO A 93 10.44 16.17 -5.60
C PRO A 93 10.10 17.65 -5.32
N ALA A 94 9.28 17.95 -4.32
CA ALA A 94 8.92 19.31 -3.96
C ALA A 94 9.99 19.99 -3.09
N ILE A 95 11.00 19.26 -2.62
CA ILE A 95 12.11 19.79 -1.82
C ILE A 95 13.37 19.77 -2.70
N GLU A 96 13.54 20.83 -3.45
CA GLU A 96 14.70 20.96 -4.36
C GLU A 96 15.96 21.46 -3.66
N LYS A 97 15.80 22.29 -2.63
CA LYS A 97 16.92 22.97 -1.95
C LYS A 97 16.93 22.72 -0.46
N PRO A 98 18.13 22.65 0.14
CA PRO A 98 18.31 22.56 1.58
C PRO A 98 17.51 23.58 2.40
N GLY A 99 17.42 24.83 1.93
CA GLY A 99 16.67 25.89 2.62
C GLY A 99 15.15 25.67 2.68
N GLU A 100 14.59 24.96 1.71
CA GLU A 100 13.15 24.61 1.70
C GLU A 100 12.84 23.59 2.80
N LEU A 101 13.69 22.57 2.95
CA LEU A 101 13.57 21.62 4.04
C LEU A 101 13.77 22.31 5.41
N ALA A 102 14.79 23.17 5.53
CA ALA A 102 15.02 23.92 6.75
C ALA A 102 13.81 24.78 7.14
N ALA A 103 13.17 25.45 6.16
CA ALA A 103 11.95 26.22 6.40
C ALA A 103 10.78 25.35 6.87
N ILE A 104 10.63 24.12 6.33
CA ILE A 104 9.60 23.19 6.79
C ILE A 104 9.88 22.77 8.24
N LEU A 105 11.11 22.36 8.55
CA LEU A 105 11.50 21.83 9.86
C LEU A 105 11.40 22.90 10.97
N THR A 106 11.80 24.14 10.70
CA THR A 106 11.70 25.26 11.67
C THR A 106 10.26 25.69 11.96
N ASN A 107 9.32 25.34 11.12
CA ASN A 107 7.88 25.59 11.29
C ASN A 107 7.11 24.40 11.91
N LEU A 108 7.80 23.38 12.41
CA LEU A 108 7.18 22.30 13.17
C LEU A 108 6.99 22.72 14.63
N ASN A 109 5.97 22.18 15.27
CA ASN A 109 5.81 22.25 16.71
C ASN A 109 6.32 20.96 17.36
N GLU A 110 6.41 20.96 18.70
CA GLU A 110 6.80 19.78 19.46
C GLU A 110 5.87 18.60 19.15
N ARG A 111 6.47 17.45 18.83
CA ARG A 111 5.83 16.18 18.47
C ARG A 111 5.09 16.16 17.13
N ASP A 112 5.09 17.24 16.35
CA ASP A 112 4.46 17.25 15.02
C ASP A 112 5.00 16.11 14.13
N VAL A 113 4.18 15.66 13.21
CA VAL A 113 4.55 14.67 12.20
C VAL A 113 4.84 15.35 10.87
N LEU A 114 6.04 15.14 10.33
CA LEU A 114 6.41 15.50 8.97
C LEU A 114 6.35 14.25 8.09
N PHE A 115 5.48 14.24 7.08
CA PHE A 115 5.39 13.18 6.09
C PHE A 115 6.04 13.61 4.78
N ILE A 116 7.03 12.83 4.31
CA ILE A 116 7.69 13.04 3.02
C ILE A 116 7.38 11.85 2.11
N ASP A 117 6.53 12.08 1.11
CA ASP A 117 6.25 11.06 0.08
C ASP A 117 7.38 11.00 -0.95
N GLU A 118 7.63 9.82 -1.51
CA GLU A 118 8.73 9.57 -2.46
C GLU A 118 10.09 10.08 -1.94
N ILE A 119 10.38 9.82 -0.66
CA ILE A 119 11.57 10.32 0.03
C ILE A 119 12.88 9.93 -0.66
N HIS A 120 12.90 8.82 -1.42
CA HIS A 120 14.06 8.40 -2.22
C HIS A 120 14.41 9.37 -3.37
N ARG A 121 13.55 10.35 -3.66
CA ARG A 121 13.77 11.38 -4.67
C ARG A 121 14.37 12.67 -4.10
N LEU A 122 14.68 12.70 -2.82
CA LEU A 122 15.47 13.80 -2.23
C LEU A 122 16.86 13.81 -2.86
N ASN A 123 17.36 15.00 -3.15
CA ASN A 123 18.74 15.13 -3.58
C ASN A 123 19.68 15.02 -2.36
N ARG A 124 20.94 14.65 -2.62
CA ARG A 124 21.92 14.39 -1.58
C ARG A 124 22.15 15.57 -0.62
N SER A 125 22.12 16.81 -1.12
CA SER A 125 22.34 18.00 -0.29
C SER A 125 21.17 18.24 0.67
N VAL A 126 19.96 17.81 0.33
CA VAL A 126 18.78 17.84 1.21
C VAL A 126 18.85 16.72 2.24
N GLU A 127 19.27 15.51 1.83
CA GLU A 127 19.48 14.39 2.76
C GLU A 127 20.51 14.75 3.85
N GLU A 128 21.62 15.43 3.49
CA GLU A 128 22.68 15.82 4.42
C GLU A 128 22.19 16.77 5.53
N ILE A 129 21.15 17.58 5.26
CA ILE A 129 20.49 18.39 6.29
C ILE A 129 19.53 17.56 7.14
N LEU A 130 18.90 16.54 6.55
CA LEU A 130 17.95 15.71 7.25
C LEU A 130 18.62 14.84 8.33
N TYR A 131 19.90 14.46 8.16
CA TYR A 131 20.61 13.62 9.11
C TYR A 131 20.69 14.21 10.51
N PRO A 132 21.27 15.42 10.72
CA PRO A 132 21.32 16.02 12.06
C PRO A 132 19.92 16.39 12.58
N ALA A 133 18.98 16.69 11.69
CA ALA A 133 17.60 16.97 12.08
C ALA A 133 16.90 15.74 12.68
N MET A 134 17.21 14.53 12.19
CA MET A 134 16.64 13.27 12.69
C MET A 134 17.36 12.76 13.95
N GLU A 135 18.67 12.93 14.06
CA GLU A 135 19.47 12.39 15.17
C GLU A 135 19.48 13.34 16.38
N ASP A 136 19.84 14.59 16.12
CA ASP A 136 20.12 15.58 17.15
C ASP A 136 19.03 16.65 17.30
N TYR A 137 17.99 16.62 16.45
CA TYR A 137 16.97 17.67 16.36
C TYR A 137 17.57 19.05 16.19
N CYS A 138 18.51 19.20 15.27
CA CYS A 138 19.17 20.46 14.98
C CYS A 138 19.46 20.63 13.48
N LEU A 139 19.69 21.87 13.08
CA LEU A 139 20.14 22.25 11.74
C LEU A 139 21.43 23.02 11.83
N ASP A 140 22.42 22.66 11.04
CA ASP A 140 23.65 23.43 10.86
C ASP A 140 23.52 24.28 9.59
N ILE A 141 23.31 25.58 9.77
CA ILE A 141 23.11 26.55 8.68
C ILE A 141 24.38 27.35 8.46
N MET A 142 24.92 27.31 7.25
CA MET A 142 26.07 28.11 6.84
C MET A 142 25.60 29.52 6.46
N ILE A 143 26.04 30.56 7.21
CA ILE A 143 25.76 31.96 6.93
C ILE A 143 27.03 32.64 6.42
N GLY A 144 26.92 33.31 5.27
CA GLY A 144 28.04 33.99 4.61
C GLY A 144 28.60 33.19 3.44
N LYS A 145 29.60 33.73 2.78
CA LYS A 145 30.31 33.13 1.67
C LYS A 145 31.82 33.20 1.87
N GLY A 146 32.54 32.19 1.40
CA GLY A 146 34.00 32.14 1.45
C GLY A 146 34.58 31.92 2.86
N PRO A 147 35.81 32.37 3.16
CA PRO A 147 36.51 32.08 4.41
C PRO A 147 35.86 32.68 5.67
N SER A 148 34.94 33.63 5.52
CA SER A 148 34.19 34.25 6.63
C SER A 148 32.83 33.59 6.87
N ALA A 149 32.48 32.50 6.16
CA ALA A 149 31.28 31.75 6.43
C ALA A 149 31.31 31.17 7.85
N ARG A 150 30.19 31.29 8.56
CA ARG A 150 30.01 30.75 9.93
C ARG A 150 28.86 29.72 9.92
N SER A 151 29.07 28.62 10.61
CA SER A 151 27.98 27.69 10.91
C SER A 151 27.20 28.18 12.13
N ILE A 152 25.90 28.26 12.02
CA ILE A 152 24.98 28.47 13.13
C ILE A 152 24.17 27.22 13.31
N ARG A 153 24.19 26.64 14.52
CA ARG A 153 23.37 25.53 14.94
C ARG A 153 22.03 26.06 15.43
N LEU A 154 20.94 25.56 14.83
CA LEU A 154 19.57 25.90 15.19
C LEU A 154 18.91 24.66 15.77
N ASP A 155 18.43 24.74 17.00
CA ASP A 155 17.69 23.65 17.61
C ASP A 155 16.27 23.55 17.03
N LEU A 156 15.82 22.33 16.82
CA LEU A 156 14.49 22.00 16.32
C LEU A 156 13.64 21.41 17.45
N PRO A 157 12.32 21.59 17.41
CA PRO A 157 11.43 20.82 18.28
C PRO A 157 11.55 19.33 17.95
N LYS A 158 11.36 18.46 18.94
CA LYS A 158 11.32 17.02 18.69
C LYS A 158 10.10 16.69 17.83
N PHE A 159 10.32 16.11 16.68
CA PHE A 159 9.31 15.77 15.69
C PHE A 159 9.44 14.32 15.23
N THR A 160 8.41 13.80 14.61
CA THR A 160 8.43 12.49 13.95
C THR A 160 8.51 12.66 12.44
N LEU A 161 9.54 12.09 11.81
CA LEU A 161 9.60 11.98 10.35
C LEU A 161 8.95 10.66 9.92
N ILE A 162 7.97 10.73 9.03
CA ILE A 162 7.45 9.56 8.32
C ILE A 162 7.87 9.67 6.87
N GLY A 163 8.84 8.84 6.46
CA GLY A 163 9.26 8.70 5.08
C GLY A 163 8.41 7.65 4.34
N ALA A 164 7.98 7.96 3.13
CA ALA A 164 7.31 6.99 2.27
C ALA A 164 8.06 6.81 0.96
N THR A 165 8.16 5.56 0.48
CA THR A 165 8.82 5.24 -0.78
C THR A 165 8.22 4.02 -1.46
N THR A 166 8.22 4.03 -2.79
CA THR A 166 7.95 2.82 -3.60
C THR A 166 9.22 1.99 -3.82
N ARG A 167 10.41 2.61 -3.69
CA ARG A 167 11.71 2.02 -4.03
C ARG A 167 12.69 2.14 -2.86
N ALA A 168 12.51 1.30 -1.84
CA ALA A 168 13.36 1.32 -0.63
C ALA A 168 14.86 1.10 -0.95
N GLY A 169 15.18 0.38 -2.02
CA GLY A 169 16.56 0.15 -2.47
C GLY A 169 17.29 1.38 -3.02
N LEU A 170 16.55 2.45 -3.39
CA LEU A 170 17.14 3.71 -3.84
C LEU A 170 17.43 4.68 -2.70
N LEU A 171 16.96 4.38 -1.49
CA LEU A 171 17.25 5.19 -0.31
C LEU A 171 18.72 5.00 0.08
N SER A 172 19.41 6.10 0.39
CA SER A 172 20.79 6.01 0.89
C SER A 172 20.84 5.23 2.20
N ALA A 173 21.89 4.42 2.41
CA ALA A 173 22.03 3.65 3.65
C ALA A 173 22.05 4.58 4.89
N PRO A 174 22.77 5.73 4.89
CA PRO A 174 22.75 6.65 6.02
C PRO A 174 21.36 7.17 6.37
N LEU A 175 20.52 7.48 5.39
CA LEU A 175 19.15 7.93 5.65
C LEU A 175 18.27 6.79 6.19
N ARG A 176 18.37 5.61 5.60
CA ARG A 176 17.58 4.46 6.01
C ARG A 176 17.87 4.04 7.45
N ASP A 177 19.14 4.05 7.86
CA ASP A 177 19.58 3.59 9.18
C ASP A 177 19.13 4.55 10.32
N ARG A 178 18.65 5.76 9.98
CA ARG A 178 18.08 6.73 10.93
C ARG A 178 16.59 6.53 11.20
N PHE A 179 15.93 5.64 10.48
CA PHE A 179 14.56 5.27 10.79
C PHE A 179 14.54 4.17 11.86
N GLY A 180 13.99 4.48 13.03
CA GLY A 180 13.82 3.50 14.12
C GLY A 180 12.80 2.41 13.80
N MET A 181 11.84 2.71 12.90
CA MET A 181 10.80 1.78 12.49
C MET A 181 10.73 1.72 10.95
N ILE A 182 10.85 0.50 10.40
CA ILE A 182 10.78 0.25 8.96
C ILE A 182 9.68 -0.77 8.69
N HIS A 183 8.62 -0.34 7.99
CA HIS A 183 7.46 -1.18 7.69
C HIS A 183 7.24 -1.32 6.19
N ARG A 184 7.16 -2.58 5.75
CA ARG A 184 6.74 -2.92 4.39
C ARG A 184 5.22 -3.04 4.37
N LEU A 185 4.56 -2.28 3.48
CA LEU A 185 3.15 -2.47 3.18
C LEU A 185 3.00 -3.53 2.10
N GLU A 186 2.14 -4.49 2.36
CA GLU A 186 1.84 -5.58 1.45
C GLU A 186 0.56 -5.30 0.66
N LEU A 187 0.36 -6.02 -0.44
CA LEU A 187 -0.88 -5.94 -1.16
C LEU A 187 -2.00 -6.52 -0.30
N TYR A 188 -3.18 -5.95 -0.42
CA TYR A 188 -4.36 -6.34 0.34
C TYR A 188 -4.96 -7.62 -0.23
N ASN A 189 -5.50 -8.48 0.62
CA ASN A 189 -6.33 -9.59 0.21
C ASN A 189 -7.72 -9.10 -0.24
N THR A 190 -8.52 -9.98 -0.81
CA THR A 190 -9.84 -9.62 -1.33
C THR A 190 -10.80 -9.21 -0.21
N GLU A 191 -10.72 -9.84 0.95
CA GLU A 191 -11.56 -9.60 2.12
C GLU A 191 -11.33 -8.20 2.68
N ASP A 192 -10.06 -7.80 2.87
CA ASP A 192 -9.69 -6.45 3.32
C ASP A 192 -10.16 -5.38 2.33
N LEU A 193 -10.05 -5.66 1.02
CA LEU A 193 -10.54 -4.74 -0.02
C LEU A 193 -12.07 -4.65 -0.02
N MET A 194 -12.79 -5.74 0.22
CA MET A 194 -14.25 -5.71 0.36
C MET A 194 -14.68 -4.87 1.57
N GLU A 195 -13.95 -4.93 2.68
CA GLU A 195 -14.20 -4.08 3.85
C GLU A 195 -14.03 -2.60 3.52
N ILE A 196 -12.92 -2.24 2.85
CA ILE A 196 -12.66 -0.87 2.38
C ILE A 196 -13.77 -0.41 1.43
N LEU A 197 -14.12 -1.22 0.44
CA LEU A 197 -15.14 -0.88 -0.56
C LEU A 197 -16.52 -0.71 0.07
N ARG A 198 -16.89 -1.55 1.07
CA ARG A 198 -18.17 -1.43 1.78
C ARG A 198 -18.26 -0.11 2.52
N ARG A 199 -17.23 0.22 3.32
CA ARG A 199 -17.14 1.50 4.02
C ARG A 199 -17.24 2.68 3.06
N ASP A 200 -16.50 2.64 1.96
CA ASP A 200 -16.46 3.74 1.00
C ASP A 200 -17.77 3.86 0.21
N ALA A 201 -18.44 2.72 -0.06
CA ALA A 201 -19.77 2.71 -0.67
C ALA A 201 -20.81 3.36 0.26
N ASP A 202 -20.77 3.07 1.56
CA ASP A 202 -21.63 3.69 2.55
C ASP A 202 -21.42 5.22 2.61
N ILE A 203 -20.15 5.68 2.65
CA ILE A 203 -19.81 7.11 2.65
C ILE A 203 -20.31 7.81 1.38
N LEU A 204 -20.21 7.14 0.23
CA LEU A 204 -20.61 7.67 -1.08
C LEU A 204 -22.10 7.48 -1.38
N ASN A 205 -22.87 6.83 -0.47
CA ASN A 205 -24.27 6.45 -0.66
C ASN A 205 -24.48 5.60 -1.95
N ILE A 206 -23.60 4.65 -2.18
CA ILE A 206 -23.65 3.72 -3.31
C ILE A 206 -24.27 2.39 -2.84
N GLY A 207 -25.39 1.98 -3.42
CA GLY A 207 -25.92 0.64 -3.22
C GLY A 207 -25.02 -0.39 -3.89
N ILE A 208 -24.52 -1.37 -3.13
CA ILE A 208 -23.69 -2.46 -3.66
C ILE A 208 -23.97 -3.74 -2.89
N ASP A 209 -24.13 -4.86 -3.59
CA ASP A 209 -24.29 -6.17 -2.96
C ASP A 209 -22.94 -6.87 -2.71
N THR A 210 -22.94 -7.95 -1.95
CA THR A 210 -21.71 -8.70 -1.63
C THR A 210 -21.01 -9.26 -2.86
N LYS A 211 -21.78 -9.66 -3.89
CA LYS A 211 -21.22 -10.20 -5.14
C LYS A 211 -20.58 -9.10 -5.99
N GLY A 212 -21.18 -7.92 -6.02
CA GLY A 212 -20.59 -6.71 -6.63
C GLY A 212 -19.29 -6.29 -5.94
N LEU A 213 -19.31 -6.24 -4.58
CA LEU A 213 -18.11 -5.97 -3.78
C LEU A 213 -16.97 -6.95 -4.11
N TYR A 214 -17.24 -8.25 -4.07
CA TYR A 214 -16.26 -9.28 -4.39
C TYR A 214 -15.71 -9.12 -5.81
N THR A 215 -16.59 -8.87 -6.80
CA THR A 215 -16.20 -8.71 -8.20
C THR A 215 -15.23 -7.52 -8.38
N ILE A 216 -15.50 -6.40 -7.74
CA ILE A 216 -14.61 -5.23 -7.78
C ILE A 216 -13.31 -5.50 -7.02
N ALA A 217 -13.40 -6.04 -5.79
CA ALA A 217 -12.25 -6.31 -4.94
C ALA A 217 -11.24 -7.27 -5.59
N SER A 218 -11.73 -8.39 -6.15
CA SER A 218 -10.90 -9.41 -6.79
C SER A 218 -10.13 -8.90 -8.02
N ARG A 219 -10.65 -7.85 -8.68
CA ARG A 219 -10.02 -7.24 -9.87
C ARG A 219 -9.25 -5.96 -9.55
N SER A 220 -9.10 -5.61 -8.25
CA SER A 220 -8.42 -4.39 -7.79
C SER A 220 -6.91 -4.54 -7.54
N ARG A 221 -6.31 -5.67 -7.96
CA ARG A 221 -4.86 -5.93 -7.86
C ARG A 221 -4.29 -5.78 -6.44
N GLY A 222 -5.05 -6.09 -5.42
CA GLY A 222 -4.61 -5.92 -4.04
C GLY A 222 -4.37 -4.46 -3.62
N THR A 223 -4.90 -3.48 -4.35
CA THR A 223 -4.59 -2.06 -4.16
C THR A 223 -5.84 -1.25 -3.83
N PRO A 224 -5.96 -0.67 -2.62
CA PRO A 224 -7.10 0.16 -2.22
C PRO A 224 -7.41 1.31 -3.18
N ARG A 225 -6.38 2.01 -3.69
CA ARG A 225 -6.57 3.10 -4.66
C ARG A 225 -7.31 2.62 -5.92
N ILE A 226 -6.91 1.46 -6.46
CA ILE A 226 -7.58 0.89 -7.65
C ILE A 226 -9.00 0.47 -7.30
N ALA A 227 -9.21 -0.17 -6.14
CA ALA A 227 -10.53 -0.60 -5.68
C ALA A 227 -11.52 0.57 -5.59
N ILE A 228 -11.11 1.67 -4.95
CA ILE A 228 -11.94 2.88 -4.80
C ILE A 228 -12.25 3.52 -6.18
N ARG A 229 -11.26 3.57 -7.06
CA ARG A 229 -11.47 4.09 -8.42
C ARG A 229 -12.46 3.24 -9.21
N LEU A 230 -12.33 1.92 -9.14
CA LEU A 230 -13.29 1.02 -9.76
C LEU A 230 -14.70 1.17 -9.17
N LEU A 231 -14.83 1.31 -7.85
CA LEU A 231 -16.11 1.58 -7.19
C LEU A 231 -16.77 2.85 -7.75
N LYS A 232 -16.02 3.95 -7.86
CA LYS A 232 -16.54 5.20 -8.44
C LYS A 232 -16.98 5.02 -9.89
N ARG A 233 -16.23 4.30 -10.72
CA ARG A 233 -16.64 4.00 -12.10
C ARG A 233 -17.89 3.10 -12.13
N MET A 234 -17.98 2.10 -11.28
CA MET A 234 -19.21 1.28 -11.20
C MET A 234 -20.41 2.08 -10.75
N ARG A 235 -20.24 3.07 -9.86
CA ARG A 235 -21.29 4.03 -9.52
C ARG A 235 -21.80 4.77 -10.76
N ASP A 236 -20.89 5.28 -11.59
CA ASP A 236 -21.24 6.02 -12.80
C ASP A 236 -22.05 5.14 -13.77
N PHE A 237 -21.65 3.86 -13.94
CA PHE A 237 -22.41 2.88 -14.70
C PHE A 237 -23.80 2.60 -14.08
N ALA A 238 -23.88 2.48 -12.75
CA ALA A 238 -25.14 2.26 -12.05
C ALA A 238 -26.11 3.43 -12.27
N GLN A 239 -25.65 4.66 -12.19
CA GLN A 239 -26.46 5.85 -12.42
C GLN A 239 -26.99 5.91 -13.86
N VAL A 240 -26.14 5.69 -14.85
CA VAL A 240 -26.54 5.77 -16.27
C VAL A 240 -27.47 4.63 -16.66
N LYS A 241 -27.27 3.43 -16.12
CA LYS A 241 -28.10 2.26 -16.42
C LYS A 241 -29.40 2.21 -15.60
N GLY A 242 -29.59 3.15 -14.64
CA GLY A 242 -30.76 3.16 -13.77
C GLY A 242 -30.83 1.99 -12.79
N ALA A 243 -29.67 1.34 -12.53
CA ALA A 243 -29.55 0.26 -11.55
C ALA A 243 -29.38 0.89 -10.16
N GLY A 244 -30.30 0.69 -9.24
CA GLY A 244 -30.20 1.26 -7.88
C GLY A 244 -29.07 0.68 -7.04
N THR A 245 -28.55 -0.50 -7.45
CA THR A 245 -27.53 -1.25 -6.69
C THR A 245 -26.54 -1.88 -7.66
N ILE A 246 -25.26 -1.85 -7.31
CA ILE A 246 -24.18 -2.51 -8.05
C ILE A 246 -24.20 -4.00 -7.67
N ASP A 247 -24.75 -4.81 -8.54
CA ASP A 247 -24.70 -6.27 -8.47
C ASP A 247 -23.51 -6.83 -9.29
N LYS A 248 -23.33 -8.16 -9.23
CA LYS A 248 -22.30 -8.83 -10.02
C LYS A 248 -22.40 -8.51 -11.52
N LYS A 249 -23.62 -8.49 -12.08
CA LYS A 249 -23.83 -8.30 -13.52
C LYS A 249 -23.41 -6.90 -13.97
N LEU A 250 -23.77 -5.89 -13.19
CA LEU A 250 -23.35 -4.52 -13.47
C LEU A 250 -21.85 -4.34 -13.30
N ALA A 251 -21.26 -4.94 -12.24
CA ALA A 251 -19.82 -4.91 -12.02
C ALA A 251 -19.05 -5.58 -13.17
N ASP A 252 -19.46 -6.79 -13.58
CA ASP A 252 -18.87 -7.49 -14.73
C ASP A 252 -19.00 -6.69 -16.02
N TYR A 253 -20.17 -6.10 -16.28
CA TYR A 253 -20.40 -5.25 -17.45
C TYR A 253 -19.47 -4.01 -17.43
N GLY A 254 -19.42 -3.30 -16.32
CA GLY A 254 -18.61 -2.09 -16.21
C GLY A 254 -17.11 -2.38 -16.31
N LEU A 255 -16.63 -3.45 -15.66
CA LEU A 255 -15.22 -3.86 -15.74
C LEU A 255 -14.83 -4.30 -17.16
N ALA A 256 -15.72 -5.02 -17.86
CA ALA A 256 -15.51 -5.36 -19.28
C ALA A 256 -15.47 -4.11 -20.17
N ALA A 257 -16.35 -3.11 -19.92
CA ALA A 257 -16.34 -1.85 -20.65
C ALA A 257 -15.05 -1.02 -20.39
N LEU A 258 -14.42 -1.20 -19.22
CA LEU A 258 -13.10 -0.63 -18.88
C LEU A 258 -11.93 -1.52 -19.35
N GLU A 259 -12.20 -2.56 -20.13
CA GLU A 259 -11.19 -3.51 -20.62
C GLU A 259 -10.40 -4.23 -19.51
N ILE A 260 -10.98 -4.36 -18.30
CA ILE A 260 -10.41 -5.09 -17.17
C ILE A 260 -10.92 -6.54 -17.19
N ASP A 261 -10.00 -7.48 -17.23
CA ASP A 261 -10.33 -8.89 -17.27
C ASP A 261 -10.64 -9.50 -15.88
N GLU A 262 -10.90 -10.80 -15.84
CA GLU A 262 -11.25 -11.52 -14.61
C GLU A 262 -10.13 -11.55 -13.57
N ARG A 263 -8.87 -11.33 -13.96
CA ARG A 263 -7.71 -11.25 -13.08
C ARG A 263 -7.29 -9.83 -12.75
N GLY A 264 -8.04 -8.83 -13.23
CA GLY A 264 -7.73 -7.42 -13.01
C GLY A 264 -6.65 -6.87 -13.95
N LEU A 265 -6.32 -7.56 -15.05
CA LEU A 265 -5.40 -7.03 -16.07
C LEU A 265 -6.14 -6.04 -16.95
N ASP A 266 -5.49 -4.90 -17.18
CA ASP A 266 -5.98 -3.91 -18.15
C ASP A 266 -5.43 -4.18 -19.56
N LYS A 267 -5.75 -3.28 -20.48
CA LYS A 267 -5.29 -3.35 -21.87
C LYS A 267 -3.75 -3.33 -21.97
N THR A 268 -3.08 -2.55 -21.15
CA THR A 268 -1.61 -2.41 -21.18
C THR A 268 -0.93 -3.67 -20.63
N ASP A 269 -1.43 -4.27 -19.55
CA ASP A 269 -0.90 -5.54 -19.07
C ASP A 269 -0.99 -6.63 -20.14
N ARG A 270 -2.18 -6.77 -20.73
CA ARG A 270 -2.38 -7.77 -21.79
C ARG A 270 -1.46 -7.50 -22.98
N ARG A 271 -1.26 -6.22 -23.36
CA ARG A 271 -0.34 -5.84 -24.41
C ARG A 271 1.12 -6.20 -24.08
N ILE A 272 1.54 -5.98 -22.81
CA ILE A 272 2.87 -6.40 -22.33
C ILE A 272 3.04 -7.91 -22.51
N LEU A 273 2.10 -8.70 -22.00
CA LEU A 273 2.17 -10.16 -22.07
C LEU A 273 2.11 -10.66 -23.53
N THR A 274 1.21 -10.11 -24.34
CA THR A 274 1.06 -10.47 -25.77
C THR A 274 2.32 -10.15 -26.57
N ASN A 275 2.89 -8.95 -26.40
CA ASN A 275 4.14 -8.60 -27.08
C ASN A 275 5.30 -9.51 -26.67
N MET A 276 5.37 -9.92 -25.41
CA MET A 276 6.37 -10.89 -24.95
C MET A 276 6.25 -12.24 -25.69
N VAL A 277 5.02 -12.69 -25.97
CA VAL A 277 4.80 -13.93 -26.73
C VAL A 277 5.11 -13.74 -28.19
N GLU A 278 4.49 -12.77 -28.84
CA GLU A 278 4.51 -12.61 -30.30
C GLU A 278 5.89 -12.18 -30.82
N MET A 279 6.55 -11.27 -30.12
CA MET A 279 7.82 -10.69 -30.58
C MET A 279 9.05 -11.41 -30.01
N PHE A 280 8.93 -12.02 -28.84
CA PHE A 280 10.09 -12.56 -28.10
C PHE A 280 9.91 -14.02 -27.66
N CYS A 281 8.86 -14.73 -28.14
CA CYS A 281 8.58 -16.11 -27.78
C CYS A 281 8.58 -16.37 -26.27
N GLY A 282 8.03 -15.43 -25.49
CA GLY A 282 7.97 -15.47 -24.03
C GLY A 282 9.20 -14.92 -23.31
N GLY A 283 10.22 -14.45 -24.01
CA GLY A 283 11.44 -13.87 -23.44
C GLY A 283 12.67 -14.79 -23.43
N PRO A 284 13.79 -14.37 -22.81
CA PRO A 284 13.96 -13.16 -21.98
C PRO A 284 14.03 -11.86 -22.79
N VAL A 285 13.44 -10.79 -22.29
CA VAL A 285 13.42 -9.47 -22.90
C VAL A 285 13.85 -8.38 -21.90
N GLY A 286 14.67 -7.44 -22.36
CA GLY A 286 15.10 -6.29 -21.56
C GLY A 286 13.98 -5.28 -21.33
N LEU A 287 14.07 -4.49 -20.24
CA LEU A 287 13.06 -3.49 -19.88
C LEU A 287 12.87 -2.44 -20.99
N GLU A 288 13.97 -1.86 -21.49
CA GLU A 288 13.95 -0.85 -22.55
C GLU A 288 13.31 -1.37 -23.85
N THR A 289 13.61 -2.63 -24.21
CA THR A 289 13.03 -3.28 -25.38
C THR A 289 11.54 -3.49 -25.21
N LEU A 290 11.13 -3.96 -24.02
CA LEU A 290 9.71 -4.17 -23.70
C LEU A 290 8.94 -2.84 -23.70
N ALA A 291 9.53 -1.79 -23.15
CA ALA A 291 8.99 -0.44 -23.13
C ALA A 291 8.79 0.10 -24.55
N ALA A 292 9.81 -0.01 -25.41
CA ALA A 292 9.73 0.42 -26.80
C ALA A 292 8.60 -0.31 -27.57
N CYS A 293 8.44 -1.63 -27.36
CA CYS A 293 7.42 -2.42 -28.04
C CYS A 293 6.00 -2.14 -27.52
N THR A 294 5.87 -1.78 -26.23
CA THR A 294 4.58 -1.49 -25.64
C THR A 294 4.18 -0.02 -25.76
N GLY A 295 5.12 0.87 -26.12
CA GLY A 295 4.91 2.31 -26.13
C GLY A 295 4.72 2.90 -24.72
N GLU A 296 5.28 2.24 -23.70
CA GLU A 296 5.23 2.66 -22.31
C GLU A 296 6.60 3.16 -21.84
N ASP A 297 6.61 4.04 -20.84
CA ASP A 297 7.86 4.42 -20.18
C ASP A 297 8.47 3.24 -19.41
N PRO A 298 9.78 2.97 -19.50
CA PRO A 298 10.43 1.86 -18.80
C PRO A 298 10.18 1.87 -17.29
N VAL A 299 10.23 3.05 -16.68
CA VAL A 299 10.00 3.22 -15.25
C VAL A 299 8.54 2.90 -14.88
N THR A 300 7.60 3.24 -15.75
CA THR A 300 6.18 2.89 -15.56
C THR A 300 5.97 1.38 -15.62
N ILE A 301 6.61 0.69 -16.55
CA ILE A 301 6.54 -0.79 -16.59
C ILE A 301 7.10 -1.37 -15.30
N GLU A 302 8.29 -0.95 -14.87
CA GLU A 302 8.96 -1.49 -13.67
C GLU A 302 8.22 -1.19 -12.37
N ASP A 303 7.60 -0.01 -12.23
CA ASP A 303 7.00 0.42 -10.96
C ASP A 303 5.51 0.07 -10.85
N VAL A 304 4.79 -0.02 -11.97
CA VAL A 304 3.33 -0.14 -11.97
C VAL A 304 2.87 -1.52 -12.45
N TYR A 305 3.36 -1.98 -13.60
CA TYR A 305 2.87 -3.22 -14.23
C TYR A 305 3.61 -4.47 -13.76
N GLU A 306 4.95 -4.48 -13.77
CA GLU A 306 5.74 -5.65 -13.37
C GLU A 306 5.42 -6.17 -11.97
N PRO A 307 5.30 -5.33 -10.92
CA PRO A 307 5.07 -5.85 -9.56
C PRO A 307 3.81 -6.71 -9.46
N PHE A 308 2.74 -6.29 -10.10
CA PHE A 308 1.50 -7.06 -10.11
C PHE A 308 1.60 -8.32 -10.96
N LEU A 309 2.13 -8.22 -12.18
CA LEU A 309 2.32 -9.37 -13.08
C LEU A 309 3.26 -10.43 -12.47
N MET A 310 4.28 -10.01 -11.74
CA MET A 310 5.17 -10.92 -11.02
C MET A 310 4.47 -11.57 -9.83
N GLN A 311 3.64 -10.82 -9.10
CA GLN A 311 2.94 -11.33 -7.94
C GLN A 311 1.91 -12.40 -8.31
N ILE A 312 1.13 -12.17 -9.37
CA ILE A 312 0.18 -13.19 -9.88
C ILE A 312 0.89 -14.32 -10.63
N GLY A 313 2.22 -14.26 -10.69
CA GLY A 313 3.05 -15.31 -11.27
C GLY A 313 3.03 -15.37 -12.79
N TYR A 314 2.64 -14.30 -13.50
CA TYR A 314 2.62 -14.28 -14.97
C TYR A 314 3.94 -13.88 -15.58
N LEU A 315 4.72 -13.09 -14.84
CA LEU A 315 6.03 -12.59 -15.25
C LEU A 315 7.09 -13.00 -14.22
N ALA A 316 8.30 -13.29 -14.67
CA ALA A 316 9.45 -13.50 -13.81
C ALA A 316 10.64 -12.67 -14.29
N LYS A 317 11.46 -12.16 -13.35
CA LYS A 317 12.66 -11.38 -13.64
C LYS A 317 13.89 -12.30 -13.53
N THR A 318 14.70 -12.33 -14.59
CA THR A 318 15.94 -13.08 -14.64
C THR A 318 17.13 -12.13 -14.88
N PRO A 319 18.39 -12.54 -14.67
CA PRO A 319 19.55 -11.71 -14.99
C PRO A 319 19.63 -11.29 -16.46
N ARG A 320 18.98 -12.03 -17.38
CA ARG A 320 18.94 -11.72 -18.83
C ARG A 320 17.74 -10.89 -19.25
N GLY A 321 16.77 -10.66 -18.35
CA GLY A 321 15.55 -9.92 -18.65
C GLY A 321 14.29 -10.57 -18.10
N ARG A 322 13.14 -10.08 -18.55
CA ARG A 322 11.81 -10.55 -18.16
C ARG A 322 11.41 -11.75 -18.99
N VAL A 323 10.80 -12.74 -18.35
CA VAL A 323 10.28 -13.94 -19.00
C VAL A 323 8.82 -14.18 -18.59
N LEU A 324 8.03 -14.63 -19.54
CA LEU A 324 6.65 -15.03 -19.27
C LEU A 324 6.65 -16.40 -18.58
N THR A 325 5.83 -16.59 -17.58
CA THR A 325 5.71 -17.91 -16.92
C THR A 325 4.70 -18.79 -17.62
N ARG A 326 4.62 -20.07 -17.24
CA ARG A 326 3.58 -20.98 -17.75
C ARG A 326 2.17 -20.46 -17.48
N LEU A 327 1.94 -19.85 -16.29
CA LEU A 327 0.66 -19.23 -15.95
C LEU A 327 0.33 -18.05 -16.87
N GLY A 328 1.33 -17.25 -17.24
CA GLY A 328 1.14 -16.16 -18.20
C GLY A 328 0.75 -16.67 -19.60
N TRP A 329 1.37 -17.76 -20.07
CA TRP A 329 0.97 -18.40 -21.32
C TRP A 329 -0.47 -18.93 -21.28
N GLN A 330 -0.83 -19.61 -20.19
CA GLN A 330 -2.19 -20.14 -20.00
C GLN A 330 -3.25 -19.03 -19.96
N HIS A 331 -2.94 -17.90 -19.30
CA HIS A 331 -3.84 -16.75 -19.23
C HIS A 331 -4.15 -16.16 -20.62
N LEU A 332 -3.16 -16.14 -21.50
CA LEU A 332 -3.36 -15.71 -22.90
C LEU A 332 -4.07 -16.76 -23.77
N GLY A 333 -4.41 -17.92 -23.21
CA GLY A 333 -5.02 -19.03 -23.98
C GLY A 333 -4.04 -19.73 -24.94
N LEU A 334 -2.73 -19.56 -24.72
CA LEU A 334 -1.67 -20.08 -25.59
C LEU A 334 -0.94 -21.25 -24.92
N ALA A 335 -0.56 -22.23 -25.74
CA ALA A 335 0.25 -23.35 -25.26
C ALA A 335 1.69 -22.89 -24.99
N CYS A 336 2.18 -23.14 -23.77
CA CYS A 336 3.58 -22.90 -23.44
C CYS A 336 4.45 -23.93 -24.21
N PRO A 337 5.49 -23.54 -24.97
CA PRO A 337 6.36 -24.46 -25.66
C PRO A 337 7.04 -25.45 -24.71
N ASP A 338 7.11 -26.73 -25.07
CA ASP A 338 7.69 -27.79 -24.20
C ASP A 338 9.15 -27.53 -23.82
N ASP A 339 9.92 -26.90 -24.71
CA ASP A 339 11.32 -26.53 -24.45
C ASP A 339 11.49 -25.23 -23.65
N TYR A 340 10.40 -24.51 -23.40
CA TYR A 340 10.44 -23.19 -22.75
C TYR A 340 11.03 -23.25 -21.36
N GLU A 341 10.61 -24.21 -20.54
CA GLU A 341 11.14 -24.40 -19.20
C GLU A 341 12.62 -24.74 -19.17
N LYS A 342 13.11 -25.52 -20.15
CA LYS A 342 14.55 -25.82 -20.26
C LYS A 342 15.34 -24.56 -20.64
N LYS A 343 14.81 -23.73 -21.54
CA LYS A 343 15.42 -22.44 -21.90
C LYS A 343 15.48 -21.49 -20.70
N VAL A 344 14.43 -21.47 -19.87
CA VAL A 344 14.31 -20.61 -18.71
C VAL A 344 15.08 -21.15 -17.51
N ARG A 345 15.10 -22.47 -17.23
CA ARG A 345 15.92 -23.10 -16.17
C ARG A 345 17.42 -22.88 -16.34
N GLY A 346 17.90 -22.81 -17.58
CA GLY A 346 19.29 -22.41 -17.87
C GLY A 346 19.62 -20.95 -17.50
N LEU A 347 18.63 -20.15 -17.06
CA LEU A 347 18.75 -18.73 -16.73
C LEU A 347 18.88 -18.44 -15.23
N GLY A 348 18.75 -19.45 -14.36
CA GLY A 348 18.89 -19.34 -12.89
C GLY A 348 17.83 -20.10 -12.14
N SER A 349 18.18 -20.65 -10.97
CA SER A 349 17.33 -21.48 -10.11
C SER A 349 16.15 -20.74 -9.46
N ALA A 350 15.92 -19.48 -9.78
CA ALA A 350 14.86 -18.64 -9.21
C ALA A 350 13.44 -18.91 -9.80
N LEU A 351 13.32 -19.82 -10.77
CA LEU A 351 12.05 -20.09 -11.46
C LEU A 351 11.42 -21.44 -11.12
N THR A 352 12.03 -22.20 -10.24
CA THR A 352 11.40 -23.39 -9.65
C THR A 352 10.60 -22.96 -8.41
N GLY A 353 9.49 -22.28 -8.59
CA GLY A 353 8.39 -22.34 -7.64
C GLY A 353 7.97 -23.81 -7.59
N ASP A 354 8.25 -24.49 -6.47
CA ASP A 354 7.71 -25.79 -6.16
C ASP A 354 6.19 -25.73 -6.36
N PRO A 355 5.57 -26.66 -7.12
CA PRO A 355 4.12 -26.74 -7.21
C PRO A 355 3.43 -26.89 -5.84
N ALA A 356 4.19 -27.14 -4.77
CA ALA A 356 3.71 -27.12 -3.38
C ALA A 356 3.59 -25.72 -2.76
N GLN A 357 4.02 -24.64 -3.43
CA GLN A 357 3.74 -23.24 -3.05
C GLN A 357 2.59 -22.61 -3.85
N GLU A 358 1.71 -23.40 -4.42
CA GLU A 358 0.35 -23.00 -4.83
C GLU A 358 -0.55 -22.60 -3.65
N ALA A 359 0.02 -22.48 -2.47
CA ALA A 359 -0.71 -22.13 -1.26
C ALA A 359 -0.53 -20.64 -0.95
N SER A 360 -1.44 -19.82 -1.44
CA SER A 360 -2.09 -18.72 -0.71
C SER A 360 -2.65 -17.60 -1.60
N PHE A 361 -2.91 -17.88 -2.88
CA PHE A 361 -3.99 -17.13 -3.51
C PHE A 361 -5.23 -18.04 -3.44
N PRO A 362 -6.36 -17.60 -2.87
CA PRO A 362 -7.55 -18.39 -2.93
C PRO A 362 -7.88 -18.60 -4.40
N VAL A 363 -7.60 -19.82 -4.88
CA VAL A 363 -8.27 -20.38 -6.02
C VAL A 363 -9.73 -20.10 -5.77
N GLN A 364 -10.40 -19.51 -6.76
CA GLN A 364 -11.82 -19.30 -6.85
C GLN A 364 -12.58 -20.31 -5.98
N THR A 365 -12.68 -20.00 -4.67
CA THR A 365 -13.65 -20.66 -3.82
C THR A 365 -14.98 -20.13 -4.33
N ASP A 366 -15.81 -21.04 -4.78
CA ASP A 366 -17.16 -20.75 -5.25
C ASP A 366 -17.80 -19.76 -4.27
N ILE A 367 -18.38 -18.70 -4.82
CA ILE A 367 -19.12 -17.67 -4.07
C ILE A 367 -20.19 -18.34 -3.18
N ASP A 368 -20.66 -19.51 -3.55
CA ASP A 368 -21.65 -20.30 -2.82
C ASP A 368 -21.10 -20.89 -1.51
N SER A 369 -19.78 -21.08 -1.35
CA SER A 369 -19.18 -21.50 -0.08
C SER A 369 -19.04 -20.38 0.96
N PHE A 370 -19.13 -19.11 0.55
CA PHE A 370 -19.12 -17.95 1.42
C PHE A 370 -20.51 -17.55 1.94
N MET A 371 -21.60 -18.11 1.37
CA MET A 371 -22.97 -17.76 1.70
C MET A 371 -23.55 -18.56 2.87
N ASP A 372 -22.88 -19.65 3.31
CA ASP A 372 -23.38 -20.51 4.41
C ASP A 372 -23.14 -19.96 5.81
N PHE A 373 -22.47 -18.80 5.96
CA PHE A 373 -22.18 -18.20 7.26
C PHE A 373 -23.13 -17.05 7.67
N SER A 374 -24.15 -16.70 6.87
CA SER A 374 -25.04 -15.56 7.14
C SER A 374 -26.44 -15.90 7.64
N GLU A 375 -26.75 -17.17 7.91
CA GLU A 375 -28.05 -17.60 8.47
C GLU A 375 -27.91 -18.36 9.81
N THR A 376 -27.15 -17.87 10.76
CA THR A 376 -27.35 -18.26 12.18
C THR A 376 -28.01 -17.12 12.91
N SER A 377 -29.32 -17.24 13.05
CA SER A 377 -30.16 -16.41 13.93
C SER A 377 -29.64 -16.45 15.37
N PRO A 378 -29.71 -15.35 16.13
CA PRO A 378 -29.29 -15.32 17.52
C PRO A 378 -30.43 -15.81 18.46
N SER A 379 -30.78 -17.09 18.40
CA SER A 379 -31.83 -17.66 19.23
C SER A 379 -31.53 -18.99 19.92
N ASP A 380 -30.28 -19.45 19.98
CA ASP A 380 -29.96 -20.68 20.73
C ASP A 380 -28.68 -20.51 21.58
N VAL A 381 -28.75 -19.62 22.59
CA VAL A 381 -27.84 -19.67 23.73
C VAL A 381 -28.71 -19.56 25.01
N THR A 382 -29.44 -20.66 25.31
CA THR A 382 -29.92 -20.93 26.67
C THR A 382 -29.24 -22.20 27.14
N GLY A 383 -28.31 -22.08 28.04
CA GLY A 383 -27.65 -23.23 28.65
C GLY A 383 -26.41 -22.86 29.44
N VAL A 384 -26.54 -21.98 30.41
CA VAL A 384 -25.57 -21.88 31.53
C VAL A 384 -26.35 -22.12 32.81
N SER A 385 -26.30 -23.34 33.30
CA SER A 385 -26.63 -23.70 34.66
C SER A 385 -25.36 -24.06 35.43
N ASP A 386 -25.22 -23.37 36.56
CA ASP A 386 -24.60 -23.82 37.81
C ASP A 386 -23.16 -24.32 37.85
N ILE A 387 -22.26 -23.48 38.36
CA ILE A 387 -21.35 -23.91 39.41
C ILE A 387 -21.22 -22.77 40.44
N THR A 388 -22.09 -22.82 41.47
CA THR A 388 -21.87 -22.22 42.78
C THR A 388 -21.14 -23.23 43.67
N SER A 389 -20.35 -22.71 44.56
CA SER A 389 -19.76 -23.31 45.76
C SER A 389 -18.35 -23.91 45.65
N LEU A 390 -17.40 -23.18 46.20
CA LEU A 390 -16.54 -23.72 47.27
C LEU A 390 -15.92 -22.55 48.05
N THR A 391 -16.39 -22.50 49.25
CA THR A 391 -16.12 -21.79 50.48
C THR A 391 -14.64 -21.58 50.82
N ASP A 392 -14.41 -20.38 51.42
CA ASP A 392 -13.35 -20.10 52.39
C ASP A 392 -13.26 -21.14 53.52
N PRO A 393 -12.12 -21.30 54.19
CA PRO A 393 -11.98 -20.59 55.45
C PRO A 393 -10.56 -20.09 55.83
N ALA A 394 -10.61 -18.91 56.41
CA ALA A 394 -9.98 -18.43 57.64
C ALA A 394 -8.69 -19.09 58.20
N GLY A 395 -7.79 -18.22 58.64
CA GLY A 395 -6.96 -18.51 59.77
C GLY A 395 -5.65 -17.77 59.89
N ALA A 396 -5.71 -16.81 60.75
CA ALA A 396 -4.78 -16.49 61.87
C ALA A 396 -3.62 -15.53 61.59
N ALA A 397 -3.78 -14.44 62.22
CA ALA A 397 -2.89 -13.52 62.88
C ALA A 397 -1.50 -14.07 63.29
N ASP A 398 -0.47 -13.27 63.15
CA ASP A 398 0.33 -12.91 64.35
C ASP A 398 1.08 -11.60 64.17
N LYS A 399 1.25 -10.94 65.28
CA LYS A 399 1.81 -9.62 65.58
C LYS A 399 3.32 -9.69 65.64
N GLY A 400 3.97 -8.57 65.44
CA GLY A 400 5.36 -8.29 65.86
C GLY A 400 5.84 -6.99 65.30
N GLU A 401 5.59 -5.98 65.90
CA GLU A 401 6.28 -4.94 66.69
C GLU A 401 7.71 -4.61 66.27
N LEU A 402 7.90 -3.30 65.98
CA LEU A 402 8.97 -2.38 66.48
C LEU A 402 10.44 -2.71 66.21
N ASN A 403 11.18 -1.85 65.53
CA ASN A 403 11.98 -0.73 66.07
C ASN A 403 12.91 -0.09 65.01
N ASN A 404 12.93 1.23 65.12
CA ASN A 404 13.96 2.21 64.94
C ASN A 404 15.38 1.73 64.57
N ASP A 405 15.95 2.27 63.50
CA ASP A 405 16.97 3.37 63.56
C ASP A 405 17.01 4.04 62.18
#